data_0312ea0d405f4949a2e67489d876466d
#
_entry.id   0312ea0d405f4949a2e67489d876466d
#
_cell.length_a   1.000
_cell.length_b   1.000
_cell.length_c   1.000
_cell.angle_alpha   90.00
_cell.angle_beta   90.00
_cell.angle_gamma   90.00
#
_symmetry.space_group_name_H-M   'P 1'
#
loop_
_entity.id
_entity.type
_entity.pdbx_description
1 polymer ?
#
loop_
_entity_poly.entity_id
_entity_poly.type
_entity_poly.pdbx_seq_one_letter_code
_entity_poly.pdbx_strand_id
1 'polypeptide(L)'
;VEFNTFPSSKSQSHNNHKVKCGHATALRLGAIYGANGAGKSNLIKSLFLLKQLIGLESLQKFPIGDSLAFKLDPTYSERPSGIAVEFYHGNNIYYYHIEFDRSQVYTEELLLSKKSKDEPIFKRENNTINIYHSFFANGANEQFVDGLQRLLRPDMLLLPLIGKYYSGEFPDITNAYAWFTDKLQIVGPNAAPYTMPHLLDIDKDF
;
A
#
# COMPACT_ATOMS: atom_id res chain seq x y z
N VAL A 1 -10.75 -4.50 -9.95
CA VAL A 1 -10.77 -3.14 -10.56
C VAL A 1 -9.37 -2.59 -10.49
N GLU A 2 -8.84 -2.16 -11.62
CA GLU A 2 -7.53 -1.50 -11.71
C GLU A 2 -7.74 -0.01 -12.01
N PHE A 3 -6.96 0.84 -11.35
CA PHE A 3 -6.87 2.27 -11.60
C PHE A 3 -5.40 2.69 -11.63
N ASN A 4 -5.01 3.47 -12.62
CA ASN A 4 -3.67 4.00 -12.71
C ASN A 4 -3.65 5.50 -13.02
N THR A 5 -2.55 6.15 -12.70
CA THR A 5 -2.31 7.59 -12.94
C THR A 5 -1.32 7.82 -14.08
N PHE A 6 -1.06 6.84 -14.94
CA PHE A 6 -0.14 7.02 -16.04
C PHE A 6 -0.72 7.95 -17.12
N PRO A 7 0.08 8.88 -17.64
CA PRO A 7 -0.37 9.73 -18.74
C PRO A 7 -0.57 8.91 -20.02
N SER A 8 -1.57 9.26 -20.82
CA SER A 8 -1.73 8.67 -22.15
C SER A 8 -0.48 8.91 -22.99
N SER A 9 0.03 7.86 -23.65
CA SER A 9 1.16 7.94 -24.55
C SER A 9 0.94 8.90 -25.74
N LYS A 10 -0.32 9.17 -26.09
CA LYS A 10 -0.72 10.08 -27.17
C LYS A 10 -0.78 11.55 -26.73
N SER A 11 -0.77 11.84 -25.43
CA SER A 11 -0.88 13.22 -24.93
C SER A 11 0.51 13.88 -24.86
N GLN A 12 0.74 14.83 -25.76
CA GLN A 12 1.95 15.68 -25.74
C GLN A 12 1.70 17.05 -25.09
N SER A 13 0.47 17.35 -24.71
CA SER A 13 0.07 18.59 -24.05
C SER A 13 0.14 18.48 -22.53
N HIS A 14 0.09 19.63 -21.86
CA HIS A 14 -0.01 19.73 -20.39
C HIS A 14 1.11 19.01 -19.62
N ASN A 15 2.37 19.26 -20.01
CA ASN A 15 3.54 18.63 -19.35
C ASN A 15 3.66 19.03 -17.87
N ASN A 16 3.13 20.18 -17.47
CA ASN A 16 3.03 20.64 -16.09
C ASN A 16 2.11 19.77 -15.20
N HIS A 17 1.21 18.98 -15.81
CA HIS A 17 0.37 18.01 -15.10
C HIS A 17 1.03 16.63 -14.93
N LYS A 18 2.25 16.47 -15.41
CA LYS A 18 3.03 15.24 -15.31
C LYS A 18 4.14 15.41 -14.28
N VAL A 19 4.41 14.36 -13.55
CA VAL A 19 5.53 14.29 -12.60
C VAL A 19 6.37 13.04 -12.90
N LYS A 20 7.68 13.20 -12.87
CA LYS A 20 8.61 12.08 -13.04
C LYS A 20 8.81 11.38 -11.70
N CYS A 21 8.50 10.09 -11.67
CA CYS A 21 8.63 9.22 -10.51
C CYS A 21 9.63 8.10 -10.85
N GLY A 22 10.90 8.29 -10.55
CA GLY A 22 11.93 7.31 -10.91
C GLY A 22 11.97 7.02 -12.41
N HIS A 23 11.70 5.78 -12.80
CA HIS A 23 11.63 5.34 -14.20
C HIS A 23 10.26 5.53 -14.86
N ALA A 24 9.22 5.85 -14.09
CA ALA A 24 7.86 6.10 -14.55
C ALA A 24 7.52 7.60 -14.60
N THR A 25 6.39 7.90 -15.20
CA THR A 25 5.77 9.24 -15.19
C THR A 25 4.32 9.08 -14.77
N ALA A 26 3.87 9.90 -13.82
CA ALA A 26 2.51 9.90 -13.33
C ALA A 26 1.82 11.26 -13.60
N LEU A 27 0.51 11.26 -13.57
CA LEU A 27 -0.31 12.47 -13.55
C LEU A 27 -0.40 13.01 -12.12
N ARG A 28 -0.30 14.34 -11.97
CA ARG A 28 -0.50 15.03 -10.68
C ARG A 28 -1.95 14.99 -10.22
N LEU A 29 -2.88 14.84 -11.13
CA LEU A 29 -4.33 14.85 -10.88
C LEU A 29 -5.00 13.80 -11.75
N GLY A 30 -5.90 13.03 -11.14
CA GLY A 30 -6.82 12.13 -11.82
C GLY A 30 -8.25 12.39 -11.35
N ALA A 31 -9.21 12.38 -12.26
CA ALA A 31 -10.62 12.46 -11.94
C ALA A 31 -11.35 11.18 -12.37
N ILE A 32 -12.14 10.60 -11.46
CA ILE A 32 -12.85 9.35 -11.70
C ILE A 32 -14.34 9.66 -11.89
N TYR A 33 -14.83 9.36 -13.10
CA TYR A 33 -16.23 9.52 -13.46
C TYR A 33 -16.90 8.16 -13.70
N GLY A 34 -18.19 8.11 -13.57
CA GLY A 34 -18.98 6.90 -13.85
C GLY A 34 -20.37 6.96 -13.22
N ALA A 35 -21.25 6.06 -13.63
CA ALA A 35 -22.60 5.94 -13.10
C ALA A 35 -22.62 5.64 -11.59
N ASN A 36 -23.75 5.89 -10.94
CA ASN A 36 -23.96 5.47 -9.57
C ASN A 36 -23.87 3.94 -9.48
N GLY A 37 -23.20 3.43 -8.46
CA GLY A 37 -22.97 1.98 -8.33
C GLY A 37 -21.75 1.44 -9.10
N ALA A 38 -21.05 2.23 -9.93
CA ALA A 38 -19.91 1.78 -10.74
C ALA A 38 -18.62 1.49 -9.94
N GLY A 39 -18.65 1.53 -8.62
CA GLY A 39 -17.51 1.18 -7.77
C GLY A 39 -16.51 2.30 -7.47
N LYS A 40 -16.75 3.56 -7.92
CA LYS A 40 -15.85 4.71 -7.66
C LYS A 40 -15.48 4.87 -6.18
N SER A 41 -16.48 4.84 -5.32
CA SER A 41 -16.27 4.96 -3.87
C SER A 41 -15.56 3.74 -3.28
N ASN A 42 -15.68 2.57 -3.89
CA ASN A 42 -15.02 1.36 -3.40
C ASN A 42 -13.51 1.42 -3.60
N LEU A 43 -13.04 2.08 -4.66
CA LEU A 43 -11.60 2.31 -4.86
C LEU A 43 -11.00 3.15 -3.71
N ILE A 44 -11.67 4.25 -3.34
CA ILE A 44 -11.20 5.09 -2.22
C ILE A 44 -11.33 4.36 -0.88
N LYS A 45 -12.42 3.61 -0.68
CA LYS A 45 -12.62 2.80 0.52
C LYS A 45 -11.58 1.69 0.67
N SER A 46 -11.13 1.07 -0.42
CA SER A 46 -10.09 0.04 -0.38
C SER A 46 -8.72 0.63 0.02
N LEU A 47 -8.36 1.81 -0.49
CA LEU A 47 -7.16 2.53 -0.06
C LEU A 47 -7.26 2.96 1.41
N PHE A 48 -8.42 3.45 1.84
CA PHE A 48 -8.67 3.79 3.24
C PHE A 48 -8.52 2.56 4.15
N LEU A 49 -9.12 1.45 3.77
CA LEU A 49 -8.99 0.19 4.49
C LEU A 49 -7.53 -0.24 4.60
N LEU A 50 -6.80 -0.24 3.49
CA LEU A 50 -5.38 -0.61 3.48
C LEU A 50 -4.56 0.28 4.41
N LYS A 51 -4.75 1.61 4.34
CA LYS A 51 -4.09 2.55 5.25
C LYS A 51 -4.41 2.25 6.72
N GLN A 52 -5.67 1.96 7.05
CA GLN A 52 -6.08 1.62 8.40
C GLN A 52 -5.47 0.31 8.89
N LEU A 53 -5.47 -0.73 8.05
CA LEU A 53 -4.86 -2.03 8.39
C LEU A 53 -3.38 -1.89 8.71
N ILE A 54 -2.64 -1.13 7.90
CA ILE A 54 -1.23 -0.84 8.12
C ILE A 54 -1.02 -0.03 9.42
N GLY A 55 -1.87 0.97 9.69
CA GLY A 55 -1.79 1.76 10.92
C GLY A 55 -2.12 0.99 12.19
N LEU A 56 -3.03 0.02 12.11
CA LEU A 56 -3.45 -0.82 13.23
C LEU A 56 -2.60 -2.09 13.41
N GLU A 57 -1.77 -2.43 12.43
CA GLU A 57 -0.83 -3.57 12.43
C GLU A 57 -1.52 -4.96 12.46
N SER A 58 -2.83 -5.03 12.61
CA SER A 58 -3.57 -6.27 12.79
C SER A 58 -5.01 -6.15 12.29
N LEU A 59 -5.49 -7.22 11.64
CA LEU A 59 -6.86 -7.34 11.16
C LEU A 59 -7.88 -7.30 12.31
N GLN A 60 -7.53 -7.87 13.46
CA GLN A 60 -8.43 -7.95 14.62
C GLN A 60 -8.72 -6.58 15.25
N LYS A 61 -7.82 -5.62 15.09
CA LYS A 61 -8.00 -4.26 15.60
C LYS A 61 -8.94 -3.43 14.72
N PHE A 62 -9.17 -3.86 13.49
CA PHE A 62 -10.07 -3.19 12.57
C PHE A 62 -11.45 -3.86 12.60
N PRO A 63 -12.54 -3.11 12.84
CA PRO A 63 -13.88 -3.66 12.76
C PRO A 63 -14.24 -3.92 11.30
N ILE A 64 -13.72 -5.01 10.74
CA ILE A 64 -14.04 -5.47 9.40
C ILE A 64 -15.49 -5.94 9.43
N GLY A 65 -16.41 -5.05 9.09
CA GLY A 65 -17.82 -5.38 8.96
C GLY A 65 -18.06 -6.34 7.80
N ASP A 66 -19.27 -6.87 7.71
CA ASP A 66 -19.71 -7.80 6.64
C ASP A 66 -19.59 -7.23 5.21
N SER A 67 -19.09 -6.03 5.05
CA SER A 67 -19.12 -5.28 3.80
C SER A 67 -17.89 -5.40 2.91
N LEU A 68 -16.87 -6.18 3.27
CA LEU A 68 -15.68 -6.38 2.42
C LEU A 68 -15.96 -7.30 1.23
N ALA A 69 -16.85 -8.26 1.41
CA ALA A 69 -17.21 -9.18 0.32
C ALA A 69 -18.11 -8.50 -0.70
N PHE A 70 -17.91 -8.85 -1.98
CA PHE A 70 -18.80 -8.45 -3.05
C PHE A 70 -20.17 -9.14 -2.85
N LYS A 71 -21.17 -8.37 -2.42
CA LYS A 71 -22.46 -8.90 -1.96
C LYS A 71 -23.36 -9.46 -3.06
N LEU A 72 -23.07 -9.18 -4.33
CA LEU A 72 -23.91 -9.62 -5.45
C LEU A 72 -23.57 -11.03 -5.93
N ASP A 73 -22.49 -11.62 -5.46
CA ASP A 73 -22.11 -13.00 -5.77
C ASP A 73 -21.70 -13.73 -4.49
N PRO A 74 -22.47 -14.71 -4.03
CA PRO A 74 -22.18 -15.47 -2.81
C PRO A 74 -20.81 -16.16 -2.80
N THR A 75 -20.27 -16.50 -3.98
CA THR A 75 -18.97 -17.18 -4.08
C THR A 75 -17.80 -16.29 -3.67
N TYR A 76 -17.96 -14.97 -3.68
CA TYR A 76 -16.95 -14.02 -3.24
C TYR A 76 -16.88 -13.85 -1.72
N SER A 77 -17.92 -14.26 -1.00
CA SER A 77 -17.94 -14.15 0.47
C SER A 77 -16.92 -15.07 1.15
N GLU A 78 -16.54 -16.16 0.48
CA GLU A 78 -15.59 -17.16 0.99
C GLU A 78 -14.15 -16.97 0.46
N ARG A 79 -13.95 -16.01 -0.44
CA ARG A 79 -12.64 -15.76 -1.03
C ARG A 79 -11.90 -14.65 -0.27
N PRO A 80 -10.57 -14.75 -0.14
CA PRO A 80 -9.76 -13.66 0.37
C PRO A 80 -9.97 -12.38 -0.45
N SER A 81 -9.90 -11.24 0.21
CA SER A 81 -9.88 -9.93 -0.44
C SER A 81 -8.44 -9.55 -0.77
N GLY A 82 -8.19 -9.11 -2.00
CA GLY A 82 -6.88 -8.65 -2.45
C GLY A 82 -6.86 -7.14 -2.67
N ILE A 83 -5.82 -6.46 -2.18
CA ILE A 83 -5.55 -5.05 -2.45
C ILE A 83 -4.08 -4.91 -2.85
N ALA A 84 -3.85 -4.25 -3.98
CA ALA A 84 -2.51 -3.90 -4.42
C ALA A 84 -2.40 -2.40 -4.69
N VAL A 85 -1.24 -1.82 -4.40
CA VAL A 85 -0.93 -0.42 -4.70
C VAL A 85 0.52 -0.28 -5.14
N GLU A 86 0.73 0.49 -6.21
CA GLU A 86 2.04 0.95 -6.63
C GLU A 86 2.18 2.43 -6.32
N PHE A 87 3.29 2.83 -5.69
CA PHE A 87 3.51 4.20 -5.23
C PHE A 87 4.99 4.60 -5.29
N TYR A 88 5.22 5.91 -5.42
CA TYR A 88 6.56 6.49 -5.42
C TYR A 88 6.86 7.15 -4.09
N HIS A 89 7.97 6.77 -3.45
CA HIS A 89 8.47 7.40 -2.23
C HIS A 89 9.97 7.16 -2.06
N GLY A 90 10.71 8.12 -1.49
CA GLY A 90 12.14 7.99 -1.22
C GLY A 90 12.99 7.70 -2.48
N ASN A 91 12.62 8.28 -3.64
CA ASN A 91 13.23 8.04 -4.95
C ASN A 91 13.02 6.63 -5.54
N ASN A 92 12.20 5.80 -4.91
CA ASN A 92 11.88 4.44 -5.34
C ASN A 92 10.40 4.30 -5.67
N ILE A 93 10.08 3.37 -6.56
CA ILE A 93 8.72 2.90 -6.81
C ILE A 93 8.56 1.57 -6.11
N TYR A 94 7.55 1.47 -5.27
CA TYR A 94 7.21 0.25 -4.53
C TYR A 94 5.88 -0.30 -5.04
N TYR A 95 5.79 -1.62 -5.12
CA TYR A 95 4.52 -2.33 -5.27
C TYR A 95 4.25 -3.10 -3.98
N TYR A 96 3.11 -2.86 -3.37
CA TYR A 96 2.67 -3.55 -2.16
C TYR A 96 1.34 -4.25 -2.40
N HIS A 97 1.26 -5.51 -2.03
CA HIS A 97 0.09 -6.35 -2.21
C HIS A 97 -0.22 -7.14 -0.95
N ILE A 98 -1.50 -7.24 -0.61
CA ILE A 98 -2.00 -8.11 0.45
C ILE A 98 -3.22 -8.92 -0.03
N GLU A 99 -3.30 -10.17 0.42
CA GLU A 99 -4.51 -11.01 0.38
C GLU A 99 -4.87 -11.43 1.79
N PHE A 100 -6.11 -11.20 2.19
CA PHE A 100 -6.55 -11.40 3.57
C PHE A 100 -8.05 -11.67 3.64
N ASP A 101 -8.47 -12.27 4.75
CA ASP A 101 -9.85 -12.31 5.19
C ASP A 101 -10.00 -11.63 6.56
N ARG A 102 -11.05 -11.95 7.31
CA ARG A 102 -11.29 -11.39 8.65
C ARG A 102 -10.34 -11.90 9.72
N SER A 103 -9.74 -13.06 9.49
CA SER A 103 -8.98 -13.83 10.49
C SER A 103 -7.49 -13.82 10.24
N GLN A 104 -7.07 -13.77 8.96
CA GLN A 104 -5.67 -13.95 8.61
C GLN A 104 -5.28 -13.25 7.32
N VAL A 105 -3.98 -13.01 7.21
CA VAL A 105 -3.30 -12.60 5.99
C VAL A 105 -2.76 -13.85 5.31
N TYR A 106 -3.17 -14.09 4.06
CA TYR A 106 -2.71 -15.21 3.24
C TYR A 106 -1.41 -14.88 2.51
N THR A 107 -1.38 -13.69 1.90
CA THR A 107 -0.24 -13.20 1.14
C THR A 107 0.03 -11.75 1.53
N GLU A 108 1.29 -11.41 1.70
CA GLU A 108 1.75 -10.04 1.85
C GLU A 108 3.10 -9.92 1.15
N GLU A 109 3.23 -9.00 0.20
CA GLU A 109 4.49 -8.80 -0.51
C GLU A 109 4.79 -7.33 -0.75
N LEU A 110 6.07 -7.01 -0.73
CA LEU A 110 6.62 -5.72 -1.09
C LEU A 110 7.70 -5.92 -2.14
N LEU A 111 7.55 -5.25 -3.27
CA LEU A 111 8.53 -5.26 -4.35
C LEU A 111 9.08 -3.85 -4.56
N LEU A 112 10.34 -3.77 -4.93
CA LEU A 112 10.95 -2.58 -5.49
C LEU A 112 10.78 -2.63 -7.01
N SER A 113 9.95 -1.73 -7.56
CA SER A 113 9.68 -1.70 -8.98
C SER A 113 10.86 -1.11 -9.75
N LYS A 114 11.33 -1.84 -10.74
CA LYS A 114 12.46 -1.46 -11.60
C LYS A 114 12.03 -1.47 -13.06
N LYS A 115 12.76 -0.72 -13.88
CA LYS A 115 12.48 -0.67 -15.33
C LYS A 115 12.57 -2.02 -16.04
N SER A 116 13.47 -2.89 -15.60
CA SER A 116 13.73 -4.19 -16.25
C SER A 116 12.99 -5.34 -15.61
N LYS A 117 13.03 -5.43 -14.29
CA LYS A 117 12.42 -6.49 -13.50
C LYS A 117 12.28 -6.03 -12.05
N ASP A 118 11.11 -6.26 -11.47
CA ASP A 118 10.87 -5.94 -10.07
C ASP A 118 11.72 -6.85 -9.15
N GLU A 119 12.22 -6.25 -8.07
CA GLU A 119 13.04 -6.93 -7.07
C GLU A 119 12.21 -7.15 -5.79
N PRO A 120 12.02 -8.39 -5.35
CA PRO A 120 11.27 -8.64 -4.14
C PRO A 120 12.08 -8.20 -2.91
N ILE A 121 11.44 -7.39 -2.05
CA ILE A 121 11.98 -6.97 -0.76
C ILE A 121 11.62 -7.98 0.30
N PHE A 122 10.33 -8.28 0.41
CA PHE A 122 9.85 -9.41 1.22
C PHE A 122 8.62 -10.07 0.57
N LYS A 123 8.42 -11.33 0.92
CA LYS A 123 7.20 -12.07 0.65
C LYS A 123 6.82 -12.87 1.89
N ARG A 124 5.54 -12.80 2.24
CA ARG A 124 4.90 -13.63 3.24
C ARG A 124 3.82 -14.49 2.58
N GLU A 125 3.82 -15.76 2.91
CA GLU A 125 2.76 -16.72 2.56
C GLU A 125 2.29 -17.39 3.84
N ASN A 126 1.08 -17.07 4.28
CA ASN A 126 0.54 -17.44 5.59
C ASN A 126 1.51 -17.02 6.72
N ASN A 127 2.13 -17.98 7.41
CA ASN A 127 3.07 -17.71 8.48
C ASN A 127 4.55 -17.80 8.05
N THR A 128 4.83 -18.06 6.78
CA THR A 128 6.21 -18.14 6.27
C THR A 128 6.64 -16.79 5.73
N ILE A 129 7.79 -16.29 6.18
CA ILE A 129 8.37 -15.01 5.78
C ILE A 129 9.67 -15.26 5.02
N ASN A 130 9.82 -14.57 3.89
CA ASN A 130 11.07 -14.44 3.17
C ASN A 130 11.41 -12.95 3.05
N ILE A 131 12.55 -12.52 3.61
CA ILE A 131 13.12 -11.20 3.37
C ILE A 131 14.38 -11.41 2.56
N TYR A 132 14.52 -10.69 1.44
CA TYR A 132 15.64 -10.91 0.52
C TYR A 132 16.89 -10.16 1.00
N HIS A 133 18.03 -10.85 0.99
CA HIS A 133 19.29 -10.38 1.58
C HIS A 133 19.80 -9.03 1.06
N SER A 134 19.50 -8.68 -0.18
CA SER A 134 19.87 -7.39 -0.77
C SER A 134 19.26 -6.17 -0.06
N PHE A 135 18.24 -6.38 0.77
CA PHE A 135 17.52 -5.34 1.49
C PHE A 135 17.82 -5.30 2.99
N PHE A 136 18.72 -6.15 3.46
CA PHE A 136 19.21 -6.06 4.84
C PHE A 136 20.25 -4.94 4.95
N ALA A 137 20.10 -4.07 5.91
CA ALA A 137 21.19 -3.25 6.39
C ALA A 137 22.18 -4.10 7.22
N ASN A 138 23.36 -3.59 7.48
CA ASN A 138 24.41 -4.29 8.18
C ASN A 138 23.94 -4.95 9.48
N GLY A 139 24.00 -6.29 9.54
CA GLY A 139 23.80 -7.07 10.75
C GLY A 139 22.48 -7.84 10.86
N ALA A 140 21.50 -7.62 10.00
CA ALA A 140 20.33 -8.48 9.96
C ALA A 140 20.69 -9.83 9.31
N ASN A 141 20.28 -10.92 9.92
CA ASN A 141 20.62 -12.29 9.54
C ASN A 141 19.40 -13.21 9.59
N GLU A 142 19.56 -14.47 9.21
CA GLU A 142 18.50 -15.48 9.25
C GLU A 142 17.87 -15.62 10.64
N GLN A 143 18.65 -15.48 11.73
CA GLN A 143 18.13 -15.55 13.10
C GLN A 143 17.12 -14.43 13.39
N PHE A 144 17.31 -13.26 12.78
CA PHE A 144 16.36 -12.16 12.90
C PHE A 144 15.03 -12.50 12.20
N VAL A 145 15.08 -13.06 10.99
CA VAL A 145 13.89 -13.51 10.25
C VAL A 145 13.15 -14.60 11.02
N ASP A 146 13.88 -15.56 11.61
CA ASP A 146 13.30 -16.58 12.48
C ASP A 146 12.60 -15.98 13.71
N GLY A 147 13.19 -14.93 14.30
CA GLY A 147 12.60 -14.18 15.40
C GLY A 147 11.28 -13.49 14.99
N LEU A 148 11.29 -12.81 13.85
CA LEU A 148 10.08 -12.19 13.27
C LEU A 148 8.98 -13.22 12.99
N GLN A 149 9.35 -14.36 12.42
CA GLN A 149 8.40 -15.43 12.09
C GLN A 149 7.71 -16.01 13.33
N ARG A 150 8.41 -16.09 14.47
CA ARG A 150 7.84 -16.51 15.75
C ARG A 150 6.90 -15.46 16.36
N LEU A 151 7.13 -14.18 16.10
CA LEU A 151 6.30 -13.07 16.59
C LEU A 151 5.07 -12.83 15.72
N LEU A 152 5.15 -13.18 14.44
CA LEU A 152 4.11 -12.91 13.47
C LEU A 152 2.89 -13.81 13.70
N ARG A 153 1.78 -13.21 14.08
CA ARG A 153 0.49 -13.90 14.15
C ARG A 153 -0.20 -13.89 12.78
N PRO A 154 -1.13 -14.82 12.52
CA PRO A 154 -1.87 -14.86 11.26
C PRO A 154 -2.59 -13.54 10.90
N ASP A 155 -3.06 -12.80 11.90
CA ASP A 155 -3.81 -11.55 11.75
C ASP A 155 -2.95 -10.28 11.63
N MET A 156 -1.63 -10.38 11.82
CA MET A 156 -0.71 -9.24 11.77
C MET A 156 -0.18 -9.01 10.35
N LEU A 157 0.15 -7.75 10.04
CA LEU A 157 0.86 -7.40 8.80
C LEU A 157 2.36 -7.28 9.06
N LEU A 158 3.16 -7.73 8.09
CA LEU A 158 4.62 -7.71 8.17
C LEU A 158 5.19 -6.31 7.91
N LEU A 159 4.61 -5.55 6.95
CA LEU A 159 5.07 -4.20 6.62
C LEU A 159 5.11 -3.27 7.83
N PRO A 160 4.03 -3.09 8.63
CA PRO A 160 4.10 -2.25 9.82
C PRO A 160 4.96 -2.84 10.93
N LEU A 161 5.00 -4.16 11.08
CA LEU A 161 5.84 -4.81 12.08
C LEU A 161 7.32 -4.46 11.87
N ILE A 162 7.81 -4.54 10.64
CA ILE A 162 9.21 -4.21 10.34
C ILE A 162 9.38 -2.69 10.25
N GLY A 163 8.58 -2.00 9.47
CA GLY A 163 8.75 -0.57 9.17
C GLY A 163 8.72 0.33 10.40
N LYS A 164 7.96 -0.07 11.44
CA LYS A 164 7.85 0.68 12.69
C LYS A 164 8.91 0.31 13.72
N TYR A 165 9.18 -0.98 13.91
CA TYR A 165 9.99 -1.46 15.04
C TYR A 165 11.44 -1.78 14.65
N TYR A 166 11.75 -1.93 13.35
CA TYR A 166 13.06 -2.32 12.86
C TYR A 166 13.56 -1.42 11.72
N SER A 167 13.27 -0.13 11.84
CA SER A 167 13.54 0.87 10.79
C SER A 167 15.02 1.00 10.41
N GLY A 168 15.93 0.73 11.33
CA GLY A 168 17.37 0.79 11.09
C GLY A 168 17.91 -0.36 10.24
N GLU A 169 17.26 -1.51 10.29
CA GLU A 169 17.69 -2.73 9.61
C GLU A 169 17.15 -2.84 8.17
N PHE A 170 16.01 -2.19 7.87
CA PHE A 170 15.32 -2.32 6.59
C PHE A 170 14.84 -0.95 6.05
N PRO A 171 15.75 -0.15 5.48
CA PRO A 171 15.41 1.20 5.00
C PRO A 171 14.28 1.23 3.96
N ASP A 172 14.26 0.28 3.00
CA ASP A 172 13.23 0.23 1.97
C ASP A 172 11.85 -0.13 2.53
N ILE A 173 11.80 -1.04 3.50
CA ILE A 173 10.53 -1.39 4.19
C ILE A 173 10.04 -0.19 5.01
N THR A 174 10.96 0.52 5.67
CA THR A 174 10.66 1.74 6.43
C THR A 174 10.11 2.84 5.51
N ASN A 175 10.72 3.06 4.36
CA ASN A 175 10.24 4.01 3.36
C ASN A 175 8.85 3.65 2.85
N ALA A 176 8.61 2.38 2.53
CA ALA A 176 7.30 1.93 2.10
C ALA A 176 6.24 2.13 3.19
N TYR A 177 6.55 1.80 4.44
CA TYR A 177 5.66 2.04 5.59
C TYR A 177 5.35 3.53 5.78
N ALA A 178 6.38 4.40 5.73
CA ALA A 178 6.24 5.85 5.89
C ALA A 178 5.33 6.48 4.82
N TRP A 179 5.29 5.92 3.60
CA TRP A 179 4.34 6.41 2.61
C TRP A 179 2.89 6.26 3.05
N PHE A 180 2.52 5.12 3.64
CA PHE A 180 1.16 4.89 4.13
C PHE A 180 0.82 5.76 5.34
N THR A 181 1.77 5.96 6.26
CA THR A 181 1.53 6.70 7.51
C THR A 181 1.56 8.21 7.32
N ASP A 182 2.53 8.72 6.57
CA ASP A 182 2.88 10.12 6.54
C ASP A 182 2.46 10.82 5.23
N LYS A 183 2.41 10.09 4.11
CA LYS A 183 2.17 10.69 2.78
C LYS A 183 0.77 10.44 2.24
N LEU A 184 0.28 9.20 2.33
CA LEU A 184 -1.06 8.89 1.85
C LEU A 184 -2.11 9.60 2.70
N GLN A 185 -2.84 10.53 2.09
CA GLN A 185 -3.96 11.21 2.74
C GLN A 185 -5.26 10.89 2.00
N ILE A 186 -6.30 10.57 2.75
CA ILE A 186 -7.61 10.25 2.20
C ILE A 186 -8.63 11.17 2.86
N VAL A 187 -9.21 12.04 2.05
CA VAL A 187 -10.20 13.02 2.50
C VAL A 187 -11.59 12.49 2.19
N GLY A 188 -12.37 12.26 3.22
CA GLY A 188 -13.77 11.83 3.10
C GLY A 188 -14.71 13.01 2.83
N PRO A 189 -15.96 12.75 2.37
CA PRO A 189 -16.95 13.79 2.06
C PRO A 189 -17.36 14.62 3.29
N ASN A 190 -17.18 14.10 4.49
CA ASN A 190 -17.49 14.76 5.77
C ASN A 190 -16.25 15.31 6.48
N ALA A 191 -15.09 15.35 5.80
CA ALA A 191 -13.88 15.92 6.38
C ALA A 191 -14.10 17.41 6.66
N ALA A 192 -13.76 17.85 7.88
CA ALA A 192 -13.89 19.25 8.23
C ALA A 192 -13.01 20.12 7.32
N PRO A 193 -13.50 21.30 6.88
CA PRO A 193 -12.74 22.20 5.99
C PRO A 193 -11.37 22.62 6.54
N TYR A 194 -11.16 22.51 7.84
CA TYR A 194 -9.93 22.89 8.54
C TYR A 194 -8.74 21.96 8.30
N THR A 195 -8.96 20.77 7.74
CA THR A 195 -7.87 19.85 7.36
C THR A 195 -7.27 20.18 6.00
N MET A 196 -7.96 20.99 5.18
CA MET A 196 -7.48 21.36 3.84
C MET A 196 -6.28 22.33 3.81
N PRO A 197 -6.14 23.33 4.71
CA PRO A 197 -4.98 24.22 4.69
C PRO A 197 -3.65 23.52 4.87
N HIS A 198 -3.59 22.47 5.68
CA HIS A 198 -2.37 21.66 5.85
C HIS A 198 -2.03 20.82 4.63
N LEU A 199 -3.00 20.54 3.75
CA LEU A 199 -2.78 19.84 2.47
C LEU A 199 -2.19 20.78 1.41
N LEU A 200 -2.47 22.08 1.49
CA LEU A 200 -1.97 23.10 0.57
C LEU A 200 -0.55 23.57 0.91
N ASP A 201 -0.13 23.47 2.18
CA ASP A 201 1.21 23.84 2.61
C ASP A 201 2.29 22.77 2.33
N ILE A 202 1.88 21.53 2.01
CA ILE A 202 2.80 20.46 1.63
C ILE A 202 3.36 20.65 0.22
N ASP A 203 2.77 21.52 -0.58
CA ASP A 203 3.09 21.70 -2.01
C ASP A 203 4.17 22.78 -2.30
N LYS A 204 4.85 23.29 -1.27
CA LYS A 204 5.94 24.28 -1.49
C LYS A 204 7.29 23.69 -1.85
N ASP A 205 7.43 22.36 -1.78
CA ASP A 205 8.69 21.65 -2.07
C ASP A 205 8.57 20.69 -3.29
N PHE A 206 7.61 20.93 -4.21
CA PHE A 206 7.47 20.22 -5.49
C PHE A 206 7.71 21.11 -6.70
#